data_5d7c79e5011279f2aaf0b9d0ed7939a1
#
_entry.id   5d7c79e5011279f2aaf0b9d0ed7939a1
#
_cell.length_a   1.000
_cell.length_b   1.000
_cell.length_c   1.000
_cell.angle_alpha   90.00
_cell.angle_beta   90.00
_cell.angle_gamma   90.00
#
_symmetry.space_group_name_H-M   'P 1'
#
loop_
_entity.id
_entity.type
_entity.pdbx_description
1 polymer ?
#
loop_
_entity_poly.entity_id
_entity_poly.type
_entity_poly.pdbx_seq_one_letter_code
_entity_poly.pdbx_strand_id
1 'polypeptide(L)'
;MDQTTENNNIATAPVDAKVRMIARLAGVDGLKLVTSAPGGSQVFVGSCTADGLRGTSCSFKLIRGDIAHLRRQEDFFRRVLDVQADAGGTLTPSSHGLARVLFHELVALPGDDTVLAVVTVMVPGVSFADVVRTCATGVRSLSFAQTLLLVSSCFGALARAQEAFDGAFVHQDLKPSNIVFESDPFDLAADLLGKIPQAALIDLDYSFLDEEGAYWASPHGTPGYLAPELLMGEGDARRAQPASDVFSLGVLAHEALCGSLPYLAGAPEAGACGNAWKDFFEACRSAGTSAIAVDEELPDDVRSAILACLAEDPAARTLASQAAVAFDDLARRHVRLKGDFVGDRHVMDVVTPVTLL
;
A
#
# COMPACT_ATOMS: atom_id res chain seq x y z
N MET A 1 25.40 -31.68 -10.65
CA MET A 1 24.08 -32.26 -10.83
C MET A 1 23.11 -31.13 -10.63
N ASP A 2 22.48 -30.79 -11.71
CA ASP A 2 21.57 -29.69 -11.97
C ASP A 2 20.37 -29.64 -11.03
N GLN A 3 20.14 -28.49 -10.42
CA GLN A 3 18.82 -28.04 -9.99
C GLN A 3 18.67 -26.57 -10.40
N THR A 4 18.52 -26.38 -11.67
CA THR A 4 18.09 -25.11 -12.27
C THR A 4 16.67 -25.27 -12.76
N THR A 5 15.87 -24.21 -12.49
CA THR A 5 14.60 -23.88 -13.17
C THR A 5 13.38 -24.69 -12.78
N GLU A 6 12.74 -24.36 -11.64
CA GLU A 6 11.29 -24.34 -11.60
C GLU A 6 10.79 -23.03 -12.24
N ASN A 7 10.68 -23.08 -13.55
CA ASN A 7 9.96 -22.08 -14.33
C ASN A 7 8.49 -22.09 -13.91
N ASN A 8 8.01 -20.92 -13.47
CA ASN A 8 6.61 -20.55 -13.34
C ASN A 8 5.86 -20.76 -14.66
N ASN A 9 5.50 -21.99 -14.98
CA ASN A 9 4.45 -22.32 -15.91
C ASN A 9 3.11 -22.08 -15.21
N ILE A 10 2.67 -20.81 -15.12
CA ILE A 10 1.25 -20.52 -14.94
C ILE A 10 0.59 -20.99 -16.23
N ALA A 11 0.22 -22.27 -16.24
CA ALA A 11 -0.58 -22.85 -17.29
C ALA A 11 -1.82 -21.95 -17.40
N THR A 12 -2.06 -21.38 -18.58
CA THR A 12 -3.23 -20.58 -18.90
C THR A 12 -4.46 -21.49 -18.87
N ALA A 13 -4.97 -21.76 -17.66
CA ALA A 13 -6.26 -22.40 -17.52
C ALA A 13 -7.28 -21.53 -18.28
N PRO A 14 -8.15 -22.11 -19.11
CA PRO A 14 -9.12 -21.34 -19.86
C PRO A 14 -10.01 -20.59 -18.88
N VAL A 15 -10.03 -19.24 -18.98
CA VAL A 15 -10.91 -18.40 -18.19
C VAL A 15 -12.35 -18.80 -18.49
N ASP A 16 -13.17 -18.99 -17.45
CA ASP A 16 -14.57 -19.36 -17.56
C ASP A 16 -15.34 -18.39 -18.48
N ALA A 17 -16.26 -18.93 -19.29
CA ALA A 17 -17.01 -18.13 -20.27
C ALA A 17 -17.84 -17.03 -19.62
N LYS A 18 -18.42 -17.27 -18.43
CA LYS A 18 -19.19 -16.28 -17.68
C LYS A 18 -18.28 -15.16 -17.14
N VAL A 19 -17.10 -15.51 -16.63
CA VAL A 19 -16.08 -14.54 -16.21
C VAL A 19 -15.67 -13.63 -17.36
N ARG A 20 -15.45 -14.21 -18.57
CA ARG A 20 -15.15 -13.41 -19.77
C ARG A 20 -16.30 -12.48 -20.17
N MET A 21 -17.53 -12.96 -20.04
CA MET A 21 -18.71 -12.13 -20.34
C MET A 21 -18.81 -10.94 -19.38
N ILE A 22 -18.67 -11.17 -18.08
CA ILE A 22 -18.68 -10.10 -17.06
C ILE A 22 -17.56 -9.10 -17.35
N ALA A 23 -16.34 -9.57 -17.63
CA ALA A 23 -15.23 -8.68 -17.93
C ALA A 23 -15.50 -7.80 -19.15
N ARG A 24 -16.10 -8.35 -20.23
CA ARG A 24 -16.48 -7.56 -21.41
C ARG A 24 -17.53 -6.51 -21.09
N LEU A 25 -18.54 -6.85 -20.28
CA LEU A 25 -19.56 -5.89 -19.82
C LEU A 25 -18.91 -4.79 -18.98
N ALA A 26 -17.90 -5.12 -18.20
CA ALA A 26 -17.09 -4.20 -17.41
C ALA A 26 -16.02 -3.45 -18.24
N GLY A 27 -16.01 -3.59 -19.57
CA GLY A 27 -15.07 -2.89 -20.43
C GLY A 27 -13.65 -3.44 -20.42
N VAL A 28 -13.47 -4.76 -20.23
CA VAL A 28 -12.16 -5.43 -20.20
C VAL A 28 -12.10 -6.57 -21.21
N ASP A 29 -11.08 -6.56 -22.06
CA ASP A 29 -10.77 -7.63 -23.01
C ASP A 29 -9.40 -8.30 -22.71
N GLY A 30 -9.18 -9.48 -23.30
CA GLY A 30 -7.88 -10.15 -23.25
C GLY A 30 -7.49 -10.70 -21.89
N LEU A 31 -8.47 -11.13 -21.06
CA LEU A 31 -8.23 -11.62 -19.70
C LEU A 31 -7.21 -12.74 -19.62
N LYS A 32 -6.26 -12.58 -18.70
CA LYS A 32 -5.31 -13.61 -18.25
C LYS A 32 -5.42 -13.74 -16.74
N LEU A 33 -5.57 -14.98 -16.24
CA LEU A 33 -5.56 -15.24 -14.79
C LEU A 33 -4.13 -15.02 -14.26
N VAL A 34 -4.02 -14.22 -13.19
CA VAL A 34 -2.75 -13.93 -12.52
C VAL A 34 -2.63 -14.78 -11.26
N THR A 35 -3.68 -14.80 -10.43
CA THR A 35 -3.68 -15.57 -9.20
C THR A 35 -5.07 -16.07 -8.85
N SER A 36 -5.12 -17.21 -8.19
CA SER A 36 -6.34 -17.83 -7.67
C SER A 36 -5.98 -18.67 -6.47
N ALA A 37 -6.49 -18.32 -5.29
CA ALA A 37 -6.38 -19.16 -4.12
C ALA A 37 -7.62 -20.05 -3.98
N PRO A 38 -7.52 -21.30 -3.47
CA PRO A 38 -8.68 -22.11 -3.16
C PRO A 38 -9.64 -21.39 -2.20
N GLY A 39 -10.87 -21.14 -2.64
CA GLY A 39 -11.86 -20.36 -1.88
C GLY A 39 -11.58 -18.86 -1.74
N GLY A 40 -10.49 -18.35 -2.32
CA GLY A 40 -10.09 -16.95 -2.30
C GLY A 40 -10.51 -16.17 -3.55
N SER A 41 -10.20 -14.87 -3.52
CA SER A 41 -10.43 -13.98 -4.66
C SER A 41 -9.60 -14.41 -5.87
N GLN A 42 -10.13 -14.17 -7.08
CA GLN A 42 -9.43 -14.41 -8.33
C GLN A 42 -9.03 -13.07 -8.96
N VAL A 43 -7.80 -12.97 -9.42
CA VAL A 43 -7.27 -11.75 -10.04
C VAL A 43 -6.87 -12.06 -11.47
N PHE A 44 -7.38 -11.27 -12.39
CA PHE A 44 -7.06 -11.31 -13.81
C PHE A 44 -6.48 -9.99 -14.26
N VAL A 45 -5.68 -10.01 -15.30
CA VAL A 45 -5.21 -8.81 -16.01
C VAL A 45 -5.79 -8.83 -17.40
N GLY A 46 -6.22 -7.66 -17.88
CA GLY A 46 -6.76 -7.46 -19.22
C GLY A 46 -6.47 -6.06 -19.72
N SER A 47 -7.06 -5.71 -20.87
CA SER A 47 -6.94 -4.38 -21.47
C SER A 47 -8.28 -3.66 -21.38
N CYS A 48 -8.26 -2.39 -20.94
CA CYS A 48 -9.42 -1.53 -20.88
C CYS A 48 -9.92 -1.20 -22.30
N THR A 49 -11.24 -1.26 -22.51
CA THR A 49 -11.89 -0.86 -23.77
C THR A 49 -12.60 0.48 -23.67
N ALA A 50 -12.71 1.07 -22.47
CA ALA A 50 -13.33 2.36 -22.23
C ALA A 50 -12.60 3.48 -22.94
N ASP A 51 -13.34 4.45 -23.48
CA ASP A 51 -12.77 5.60 -24.16
C ASP A 51 -11.91 6.43 -23.18
N GLY A 52 -10.77 6.92 -23.66
CA GLY A 52 -9.79 7.63 -22.85
C GLY A 52 -8.77 6.74 -22.11
N LEU A 53 -9.09 5.46 -21.90
CA LEU A 53 -8.21 4.46 -21.27
C LEU A 53 -7.99 3.22 -22.14
N ARG A 54 -8.42 3.26 -23.41
CA ARG A 54 -8.35 2.13 -24.33
C ARG A 54 -6.94 1.60 -24.48
N GLY A 55 -6.76 0.29 -24.26
CA GLY A 55 -5.47 -0.39 -24.32
C GLY A 55 -4.66 -0.29 -23.01
N THR A 56 -5.08 0.50 -22.04
CA THR A 56 -4.46 0.53 -20.70
C THR A 56 -4.71 -0.81 -19.99
N SER A 57 -3.72 -1.32 -19.30
CA SER A 57 -3.87 -2.53 -18.49
C SER A 57 -4.83 -2.30 -17.33
N CYS A 58 -5.70 -3.27 -17.08
CA CYS A 58 -6.59 -3.26 -15.92
C CYS A 58 -6.46 -4.57 -15.13
N SER A 59 -6.68 -4.45 -13.82
CA SER A 59 -6.96 -5.57 -12.95
C SER A 59 -8.47 -5.83 -12.93
N PHE A 60 -8.87 -7.07 -13.16
CA PHE A 60 -10.24 -7.53 -12.95
C PHE A 60 -10.22 -8.55 -11.82
N LYS A 61 -10.89 -8.22 -10.72
CA LYS A 61 -10.94 -9.06 -9.52
C LYS A 61 -12.34 -9.62 -9.31
N LEU A 62 -12.42 -10.87 -8.87
CA LEU A 62 -13.61 -11.49 -8.33
C LEU A 62 -13.39 -11.72 -6.84
N ILE A 63 -13.92 -10.81 -6.02
CA ILE A 63 -13.78 -10.83 -4.57
C ILE A 63 -14.82 -11.77 -3.99
N ARG A 64 -14.39 -12.70 -3.11
CA ARG A 64 -15.24 -13.67 -2.41
C ARG A 64 -15.38 -13.28 -0.95
N GLY A 65 -16.53 -13.61 -0.37
CA GLY A 65 -16.83 -13.36 1.03
C GLY A 65 -18.29 -13.66 1.35
N ASP A 66 -18.68 -13.47 2.59
CA ASP A 66 -20.12 -13.49 2.92
C ASP A 66 -20.84 -12.29 2.27
N ILE A 67 -22.15 -12.43 2.10
CA ILE A 67 -22.94 -11.40 1.37
C ILE A 67 -22.94 -10.04 2.08
N ALA A 68 -22.80 -9.99 3.40
CA ALA A 68 -22.76 -8.73 4.13
C ALA A 68 -21.42 -8.01 3.88
N HIS A 69 -20.32 -8.77 3.86
CA HIS A 69 -19.02 -8.28 3.46
C HIS A 69 -19.03 -7.74 2.01
N LEU A 70 -19.52 -8.54 1.06
CA LEU A 70 -19.55 -8.15 -0.34
C LEU A 70 -20.39 -6.88 -0.59
N ARG A 71 -21.52 -6.72 0.11
CA ARG A 71 -22.35 -5.51 0.01
C ARG A 71 -21.66 -4.27 0.56
N ARG A 72 -20.93 -4.40 1.67
CA ARG A 72 -20.14 -3.28 2.20
C ARG A 72 -19.03 -2.86 1.23
N GLN A 73 -18.35 -3.84 0.64
CA GLN A 73 -17.35 -3.58 -0.38
C GLN A 73 -17.95 -2.95 -1.64
N GLU A 74 -19.10 -3.42 -2.10
CA GLU A 74 -19.80 -2.84 -3.23
C GLU A 74 -20.16 -1.36 -2.97
N ASP A 75 -20.69 -1.04 -1.77
CA ASP A 75 -20.99 0.34 -1.37
C ASP A 75 -19.73 1.22 -1.32
N PHE A 76 -18.65 0.69 -0.78
CA PHE A 76 -17.35 1.37 -0.78
C PHE A 76 -16.88 1.68 -2.22
N PHE A 77 -16.84 0.68 -3.12
CA PHE A 77 -16.40 0.89 -4.50
C PHE A 77 -17.33 1.84 -5.28
N ARG A 78 -18.63 1.81 -5.01
CA ARG A 78 -19.58 2.77 -5.57
C ARG A 78 -19.20 4.20 -5.18
N ARG A 79 -18.93 4.46 -3.91
CA ARG A 79 -18.52 5.77 -3.41
C ARG A 79 -17.17 6.21 -3.97
N VAL A 80 -16.22 5.30 -4.12
CA VAL A 80 -14.93 5.60 -4.77
C VAL A 80 -15.15 6.02 -6.21
N LEU A 81 -16.00 5.31 -6.94
CA LEU A 81 -16.31 5.61 -8.34
C LEU A 81 -17.02 6.98 -8.47
N ASP A 82 -17.97 7.28 -7.59
CA ASP A 82 -18.67 8.57 -7.55
C ASP A 82 -17.67 9.73 -7.35
N VAL A 83 -16.82 9.65 -6.34
CA VAL A 83 -15.78 10.68 -6.06
C VAL A 83 -14.81 10.83 -7.23
N GLN A 84 -14.41 9.73 -7.85
CA GLN A 84 -13.51 9.76 -9.01
C GLN A 84 -14.17 10.31 -10.29
N ALA A 85 -15.50 10.20 -10.42
CA ALA A 85 -16.27 10.79 -11.53
C ALA A 85 -16.38 12.31 -11.38
N ASP A 86 -16.55 12.82 -10.15
CA ASP A 86 -16.70 14.25 -9.86
C ASP A 86 -15.40 15.05 -10.06
N ALA A 87 -14.26 14.38 -10.10
CA ALA A 87 -12.95 15.02 -10.26
C ALA A 87 -12.77 15.81 -11.58
N GLY A 88 -13.66 15.67 -12.54
CA GLY A 88 -13.70 16.39 -13.83
C GLY A 88 -12.38 16.37 -14.60
N GLY A 89 -12.38 16.07 -15.89
CA GLY A 89 -11.17 16.16 -16.71
C GLY A 89 -10.81 14.86 -17.42
N THR A 90 -9.55 14.79 -17.91
CA THR A 90 -9.05 13.61 -18.61
C THR A 90 -8.95 12.42 -17.65
N LEU A 91 -9.44 11.26 -18.08
CA LEU A 91 -9.29 10.02 -17.33
C LEU A 91 -7.82 9.67 -17.15
N THR A 92 -7.37 9.71 -15.92
CA THR A 92 -6.00 9.31 -15.50
C THR A 92 -6.03 7.95 -14.82
N PRO A 93 -4.93 7.17 -14.83
CA PRO A 93 -4.86 5.86 -14.17
C PRO A 93 -5.13 5.89 -12.66
N SER A 94 -4.90 7.03 -12.03
CA SER A 94 -5.21 7.27 -10.61
C SER A 94 -6.02 8.55 -10.43
N SER A 95 -6.71 8.67 -9.30
CA SER A 95 -7.43 9.86 -8.87
C SER A 95 -7.51 9.91 -7.35
N HIS A 96 -7.36 11.10 -6.76
CA HIS A 96 -7.38 11.30 -5.30
C HIS A 96 -6.40 10.40 -4.54
N GLY A 97 -5.25 10.09 -5.13
CA GLY A 97 -4.27 9.18 -4.53
C GLY A 97 -4.59 7.69 -4.62
N LEU A 98 -5.68 7.31 -5.26
CA LEU A 98 -6.14 5.93 -5.42
C LEU A 98 -6.07 5.48 -6.88
N ALA A 99 -5.81 4.19 -7.12
CA ALA A 99 -6.02 3.59 -8.43
C ALA A 99 -7.46 3.81 -8.90
N ARG A 100 -7.64 4.12 -10.19
CA ARG A 100 -8.97 4.39 -10.73
C ARG A 100 -9.81 3.13 -10.79
N VAL A 101 -10.97 3.18 -10.15
CA VAL A 101 -12.04 2.17 -10.28
C VAL A 101 -12.85 2.46 -11.55
N LEU A 102 -13.11 1.44 -12.34
CA LEU A 102 -13.87 1.54 -13.58
C LEU A 102 -15.22 0.87 -13.48
N PHE A 103 -15.33 -0.16 -12.64
CA PHE A 103 -16.53 -0.99 -12.55
C PHE A 103 -16.57 -1.73 -11.22
N HIS A 104 -17.75 -1.91 -10.68
CA HIS A 104 -18.03 -2.85 -9.58
C HIS A 104 -19.47 -3.38 -9.73
N GLU A 105 -19.70 -4.65 -9.43
CA GLU A 105 -21.04 -5.25 -9.44
C GLU A 105 -21.05 -6.58 -8.67
N LEU A 106 -22.09 -6.83 -7.90
CA LEU A 106 -22.36 -8.16 -7.33
C LEU A 106 -22.87 -9.11 -8.42
N VAL A 107 -22.18 -10.21 -8.61
CA VAL A 107 -22.47 -11.15 -9.69
C VAL A 107 -22.66 -12.56 -9.13
N ALA A 108 -23.77 -13.20 -9.51
CA ALA A 108 -23.98 -14.62 -9.22
C ALA A 108 -23.20 -15.49 -10.22
N LEU A 109 -22.33 -16.33 -9.73
CA LEU A 109 -21.63 -17.37 -10.50
C LEU A 109 -22.40 -18.68 -10.49
N PRO A 110 -22.06 -19.69 -11.35
CA PRO A 110 -22.64 -21.01 -11.27
C PRO A 110 -22.47 -21.64 -9.88
N GLY A 111 -23.53 -22.30 -9.36
CA GLY A 111 -23.48 -22.92 -8.04
C GLY A 111 -23.91 -22.01 -6.87
N ASP A 112 -24.67 -20.97 -7.16
CA ASP A 112 -25.18 -19.98 -6.17
C ASP A 112 -24.09 -19.19 -5.43
N ASP A 113 -22.87 -19.17 -5.95
CA ASP A 113 -21.77 -18.41 -5.43
C ASP A 113 -21.85 -16.94 -5.88
N THR A 114 -22.03 -16.02 -4.94
CA THR A 114 -22.03 -14.58 -5.23
C THR A 114 -20.63 -14.02 -5.01
N VAL A 115 -20.16 -13.23 -5.95
CA VAL A 115 -18.86 -12.53 -5.90
C VAL A 115 -19.06 -11.05 -6.21
N LEU A 116 -18.15 -10.22 -5.72
CA LEU A 116 -18.06 -8.83 -6.18
C LEU A 116 -17.00 -8.77 -7.29
N ALA A 117 -17.45 -8.40 -8.48
CA ALA A 117 -16.58 -8.12 -9.62
C ALA A 117 -16.11 -6.65 -9.55
N VAL A 118 -14.81 -6.42 -9.59
CA VAL A 118 -14.22 -5.07 -9.54
C VAL A 118 -13.20 -4.93 -10.66
N VAL A 119 -13.25 -3.81 -11.38
CA VAL A 119 -12.22 -3.43 -12.36
C VAL A 119 -11.53 -2.17 -11.89
N THR A 120 -10.20 -2.24 -11.80
CA THR A 120 -9.34 -1.08 -11.51
C THR A 120 -8.30 -0.92 -12.60
N VAL A 121 -7.95 0.32 -12.93
CA VAL A 121 -6.82 0.58 -13.82
C VAL A 121 -5.53 0.15 -13.13
N MET A 122 -4.68 -0.59 -13.83
CA MET A 122 -3.31 -0.81 -13.37
C MET A 122 -2.54 0.49 -13.54
N VAL A 123 -2.19 1.12 -12.44
CA VAL A 123 -1.40 2.35 -12.45
C VAL A 123 -0.05 2.05 -13.10
N PRO A 124 0.27 2.68 -14.25
CA PRO A 124 1.56 2.47 -14.88
C PRO A 124 2.65 3.13 -14.04
N GLY A 125 3.74 2.40 -13.79
CA GLY A 125 4.83 2.92 -12.99
C GLY A 125 5.59 1.83 -12.24
N VAL A 126 6.22 2.22 -11.13
CA VAL A 126 7.09 1.35 -10.33
C VAL A 126 6.51 1.21 -8.93
N SER A 127 6.31 -0.01 -8.44
CA SER A 127 5.88 -0.20 -7.06
C SER A 127 6.99 0.21 -6.07
N PHE A 128 6.61 0.65 -4.87
CA PHE A 128 7.60 0.96 -3.86
C PHE A 128 8.41 -0.30 -3.45
N ALA A 129 7.79 -1.48 -3.49
CA ALA A 129 8.50 -2.74 -3.29
C ALA A 129 9.59 -2.98 -4.35
N ASP A 130 9.33 -2.61 -5.62
CA ASP A 130 10.33 -2.69 -6.67
C ASP A 130 11.45 -1.66 -6.48
N VAL A 131 11.13 -0.47 -5.98
CA VAL A 131 12.14 0.54 -5.62
C VAL A 131 13.06 0.01 -4.54
N VAL A 132 12.50 -0.49 -3.43
CA VAL A 132 13.26 -1.07 -2.31
C VAL A 132 14.15 -2.21 -2.82
N ARG A 133 13.60 -3.14 -3.59
CA ARG A 133 14.34 -4.27 -4.15
C ARG A 133 15.47 -3.82 -5.09
N THR A 134 15.22 -2.84 -5.95
CA THR A 134 16.21 -2.32 -6.90
C THR A 134 17.38 -1.66 -6.16
N CYS A 135 17.10 -0.92 -5.10
CA CYS A 135 18.12 -0.34 -4.24
C CYS A 135 18.90 -1.42 -3.47
N ALA A 136 18.21 -2.40 -2.87
CA ALA A 136 18.83 -3.50 -2.13
C ALA A 136 19.77 -4.36 -2.99
N THR A 137 19.50 -4.47 -4.30
CA THR A 137 20.39 -5.17 -5.23
C THR A 137 21.54 -4.33 -5.76
N GLY A 138 21.59 -3.04 -5.41
CA GLY A 138 22.64 -2.10 -5.87
C GLY A 138 22.55 -1.76 -7.38
N VAL A 139 21.45 -2.15 -8.06
CA VAL A 139 21.27 -1.85 -9.49
C VAL A 139 21.06 -0.36 -9.72
N ARG A 140 20.29 0.30 -8.89
CA ARG A 140 20.09 1.75 -8.83
C ARG A 140 19.97 2.17 -7.36
N SER A 141 20.26 3.42 -7.06
CA SER A 141 20.18 3.95 -5.69
C SER A 141 19.42 5.28 -5.67
N LEU A 142 18.84 5.59 -4.53
CA LEU A 142 18.24 6.88 -4.20
C LEU A 142 19.07 7.53 -3.10
N SER A 143 19.24 8.85 -3.17
CA SER A 143 19.80 9.59 -2.05
C SER A 143 18.80 9.65 -0.89
N PHE A 144 19.28 9.94 0.30
CA PHE A 144 18.45 10.13 1.49
C PHE A 144 17.31 11.13 1.24
N ALA A 145 17.61 12.27 0.63
CA ALA A 145 16.62 13.30 0.30
C ALA A 145 15.57 12.81 -0.73
N GLN A 146 15.99 12.04 -1.74
CA GLN A 146 15.06 11.44 -2.71
C GLN A 146 14.13 10.44 -2.02
N THR A 147 14.64 9.59 -1.12
CA THR A 147 13.83 8.64 -0.35
C THR A 147 12.81 9.35 0.53
N LEU A 148 13.21 10.42 1.25
CA LEU A 148 12.28 11.26 2.03
C LEU A 148 11.16 11.84 1.16
N LEU A 149 11.48 12.26 -0.07
CA LEU A 149 10.48 12.82 -0.99
C LEU A 149 9.50 11.77 -1.51
N LEU A 150 9.96 10.53 -1.73
CA LEU A 150 9.06 9.42 -2.08
C LEU A 150 8.15 9.07 -0.90
N VAL A 151 8.66 9.07 0.32
CA VAL A 151 7.85 8.90 1.56
C VAL A 151 6.80 10.01 1.67
N SER A 152 7.19 11.27 1.44
CA SER A 152 6.24 12.39 1.36
C SER A 152 5.13 12.13 0.34
N SER A 153 5.48 11.63 -0.85
CA SER A 153 4.50 11.31 -1.90
C SER A 153 3.51 10.22 -1.46
N CYS A 154 3.97 9.21 -0.70
CA CYS A 154 3.10 8.16 -0.15
C CYS A 154 2.08 8.74 0.84
N PHE A 155 2.54 9.56 1.80
CA PHE A 155 1.65 10.26 2.72
C PHE A 155 0.71 11.23 1.99
N GLY A 156 1.19 11.90 0.93
CA GLY A 156 0.38 12.75 0.08
C GLY A 156 -0.73 11.98 -0.65
N ALA A 157 -0.48 10.75 -1.09
CA ALA A 157 -1.51 9.90 -1.68
C ALA A 157 -2.60 9.54 -0.64
N LEU A 158 -2.19 9.12 0.56
CA LEU A 158 -3.12 8.83 1.66
C LEU A 158 -3.92 10.08 2.06
N ALA A 159 -3.26 11.23 2.18
CA ALA A 159 -3.92 12.48 2.53
C ALA A 159 -5.00 12.88 1.51
N ARG A 160 -4.70 12.76 0.20
CA ARG A 160 -5.68 13.03 -0.86
C ARG A 160 -6.86 12.06 -0.81
N ALA A 161 -6.61 10.77 -0.51
CA ALA A 161 -7.68 9.81 -0.32
C ALA A 161 -8.55 10.14 0.89
N GLN A 162 -7.93 10.44 2.03
CA GLN A 162 -8.68 10.86 3.23
C GLN A 162 -9.47 12.14 3.01
N GLU A 163 -8.89 13.15 2.37
CA GLU A 163 -9.59 14.40 2.04
C GLU A 163 -10.80 14.17 1.12
N ALA A 164 -10.69 13.31 0.12
CA ALA A 164 -11.76 13.00 -0.81
C ALA A 164 -12.98 12.31 -0.15
N PHE A 165 -12.80 11.75 1.04
CA PHE A 165 -13.84 11.09 1.83
C PHE A 165 -14.01 11.72 3.22
N ASP A 166 -13.82 13.03 3.34
CA ASP A 166 -14.04 13.80 4.58
C ASP A 166 -13.29 13.23 5.80
N GLY A 167 -12.13 12.64 5.59
CA GLY A 167 -11.30 12.04 6.62
C GLY A 167 -11.62 10.57 6.94
N ALA A 168 -12.66 9.99 6.36
CA ALA A 168 -13.13 8.65 6.72
C ALA A 168 -12.39 7.49 6.03
N PHE A 169 -11.58 7.75 5.00
CA PHE A 169 -10.94 6.70 4.23
C PHE A 169 -9.91 5.91 5.04
N VAL A 170 -10.00 4.58 5.00
CA VAL A 170 -9.06 3.61 5.57
C VAL A 170 -8.69 2.59 4.50
N HIS A 171 -7.39 2.44 4.24
CA HIS A 171 -6.85 1.45 3.30
C HIS A 171 -6.69 0.06 3.94
N GLN A 172 -6.20 0.04 5.16
CA GLN A 172 -5.97 -1.12 6.04
C GLN A 172 -4.81 -2.05 5.66
N ASP A 173 -4.35 -2.12 4.42
CA ASP A 173 -3.18 -2.95 4.01
C ASP A 173 -2.12 -2.11 3.28
N LEU A 174 -1.69 -1.00 3.90
CA LEU A 174 -0.59 -0.20 3.37
C LEU A 174 0.76 -0.90 3.63
N LYS A 175 1.46 -1.15 2.52
CA LYS A 175 2.80 -1.75 2.46
C LYS A 175 3.47 -1.39 1.14
N PRO A 176 4.78 -1.61 0.96
CA PRO A 176 5.48 -1.21 -0.26
C PRO A 176 4.87 -1.75 -1.57
N SER A 177 4.31 -2.96 -1.57
CA SER A 177 3.69 -3.54 -2.77
C SER A 177 2.35 -2.90 -3.17
N ASN A 178 1.70 -2.19 -2.25
CA ASN A 178 0.39 -1.57 -2.47
C ASN A 178 0.48 -0.07 -2.78
N ILE A 179 1.69 0.41 -3.10
CA ILE A 179 1.97 1.80 -3.50
C ILE A 179 2.73 1.78 -4.82
N VAL A 180 2.24 2.53 -5.82
CA VAL A 180 2.87 2.65 -7.14
C VAL A 180 3.16 4.11 -7.42
N PHE A 181 4.38 4.41 -7.85
CA PHE A 181 4.76 5.73 -8.37
C PHE A 181 4.46 5.80 -9.86
N GLU A 182 3.71 6.80 -10.30
CA GLU A 182 3.26 6.98 -11.68
C GLU A 182 4.37 7.32 -12.68
N SER A 183 5.56 7.66 -12.19
CA SER A 183 6.78 7.86 -12.98
C SER A 183 7.94 7.17 -12.28
N ASP A 184 9.01 6.88 -13.01
CA ASP A 184 10.18 6.19 -12.43
C ASP A 184 10.81 7.05 -11.31
N PRO A 185 10.82 6.58 -10.05
CA PRO A 185 11.40 7.30 -8.92
C PRO A 185 12.91 7.57 -9.07
N PHE A 186 13.60 6.75 -9.83
CA PHE A 186 15.03 6.90 -10.06
C PHE A 186 15.37 8.00 -11.08
N ASP A 187 14.38 8.54 -11.78
CA ASP A 187 14.56 9.70 -12.68
C ASP A 187 14.42 11.03 -11.94
N LEU A 188 14.15 10.99 -10.62
CA LEU A 188 14.10 12.17 -9.77
C LEU A 188 15.46 12.84 -9.69
N ALA A 189 15.53 14.12 -10.03
CA ALA A 189 16.76 14.88 -9.98
C ALA A 189 17.35 14.96 -8.57
N ALA A 190 18.67 14.93 -8.45
CA ALA A 190 19.35 14.93 -7.15
C ALA A 190 19.12 16.22 -6.34
N ASP A 191 18.83 17.34 -7.00
CA ASP A 191 18.47 18.61 -6.38
C ASP A 191 16.97 18.75 -6.05
N LEU A 192 16.21 17.68 -6.29
CA LEU A 192 14.75 17.63 -6.15
C LEU A 192 13.99 18.68 -6.98
N LEU A 193 14.63 19.28 -7.97
CA LEU A 193 13.98 20.13 -8.96
C LEU A 193 13.39 19.25 -10.06
N GLY A 194 12.12 19.44 -10.35
CA GLY A 194 11.43 18.67 -11.37
C GLY A 194 10.12 18.06 -10.88
N LYS A 195 9.58 17.16 -11.70
CA LYS A 195 8.31 16.50 -11.38
C LYS A 195 8.55 15.39 -10.32
N ILE A 196 7.96 15.57 -9.16
CA ILE A 196 7.97 14.57 -8.10
C ILE A 196 7.10 13.38 -8.54
N PRO A 197 7.60 12.13 -8.46
CA PRO A 197 6.80 10.95 -8.69
C PRO A 197 5.59 10.93 -7.76
N GLN A 198 4.38 10.94 -8.33
CA GLN A 198 3.16 10.87 -7.54
C GLN A 198 2.89 9.41 -7.18
N ALA A 199 2.64 9.17 -5.89
CA ALA A 199 2.20 7.87 -5.43
C ALA A 199 0.69 7.70 -5.62
N ALA A 200 0.28 6.47 -5.95
CA ALA A 200 -1.08 6.01 -5.96
C ALA A 200 -1.19 4.74 -5.10
N LEU A 201 -2.22 4.68 -4.27
CA LEU A 201 -2.56 3.51 -3.46
C LEU A 201 -3.35 2.54 -4.33
N ILE A 202 -2.96 1.29 -4.30
CA ILE A 202 -3.57 0.20 -5.08
C ILE A 202 -4.06 -0.89 -4.13
N ASP A 203 -4.85 -1.83 -4.63
CA ASP A 203 -5.36 -2.98 -3.86
C ASP A 203 -6.31 -2.58 -2.72
N LEU A 204 -7.48 -2.08 -3.09
CA LEU A 204 -8.49 -1.56 -2.17
C LEU A 204 -9.41 -2.65 -1.58
N ASP A 205 -9.02 -3.93 -1.62
CA ASP A 205 -9.89 -5.06 -1.26
C ASP A 205 -10.33 -5.05 0.22
N TYR A 206 -9.53 -4.45 1.10
CA TYR A 206 -9.82 -4.32 2.52
C TYR A 206 -10.17 -2.89 2.95
N SER A 207 -10.21 -1.96 1.97
CA SER A 207 -10.49 -0.56 2.25
C SER A 207 -11.96 -0.34 2.61
N PHE A 208 -12.20 0.67 3.41
CA PHE A 208 -13.56 1.07 3.82
C PHE A 208 -13.57 2.56 4.25
N LEU A 209 -14.76 3.08 4.51
CA LEU A 209 -14.92 4.40 5.12
C LEU A 209 -15.25 4.22 6.60
N ASP A 210 -14.50 4.90 7.47
CA ASP A 210 -14.65 4.87 8.93
C ASP A 210 -15.89 5.65 9.37
N GLU A 211 -17.06 5.07 9.10
CA GLU A 211 -18.38 5.58 9.46
C GLU A 211 -19.04 4.64 10.45
N GLU A 212 -20.12 5.06 11.10
CA GLU A 212 -20.84 4.26 12.08
C GLU A 212 -21.31 2.92 11.46
N GLY A 213 -20.87 1.81 12.02
CA GLY A 213 -21.19 0.45 11.56
C GLY A 213 -20.35 -0.07 10.40
N ALA A 214 -19.44 0.72 9.83
CA ALA A 214 -18.57 0.33 8.71
C ALA A 214 -17.19 -0.08 9.20
N TYR A 215 -17.04 -1.27 9.77
CA TYR A 215 -15.73 -1.81 10.14
C TYR A 215 -15.65 -3.33 9.88
N TRP A 216 -14.45 -3.84 9.77
CA TRP A 216 -14.20 -5.26 9.62
C TRP A 216 -14.25 -5.96 10.98
N ALA A 217 -14.91 -7.13 11.05
CA ALA A 217 -14.98 -7.95 12.27
C ALA A 217 -13.59 -8.44 12.74
N SER A 218 -12.62 -8.48 11.85
CA SER A 218 -11.22 -8.79 12.15
C SER A 218 -10.28 -7.90 11.33
N PRO A 219 -9.12 -7.51 11.87
CA PRO A 219 -8.15 -6.74 11.11
C PRO A 219 -7.62 -7.55 9.94
N HIS A 220 -7.50 -6.90 8.81
CA HIS A 220 -6.84 -7.40 7.61
C HIS A 220 -5.53 -6.64 7.42
N GLY A 221 -4.68 -7.15 6.55
CA GLY A 221 -3.42 -6.51 6.20
C GLY A 221 -2.20 -7.36 6.55
N THR A 222 -1.02 -6.78 6.36
CA THR A 222 0.26 -7.45 6.56
C THR A 222 0.77 -7.15 7.98
N PRO A 223 0.90 -8.15 8.86
CA PRO A 223 1.09 -7.92 10.31
C PRO A 223 2.25 -7.00 10.69
N GLY A 224 3.38 -7.03 9.97
CA GLY A 224 4.52 -6.15 10.24
C GLY A 224 4.27 -4.66 9.99
N TYR A 225 3.21 -4.30 9.26
CA TYR A 225 2.79 -2.92 8.99
C TYR A 225 1.52 -2.54 9.74
N LEU A 226 0.82 -3.51 10.36
CA LEU A 226 -0.40 -3.24 11.11
C LEU A 226 -0.11 -2.44 12.39
N ALA A 227 -0.95 -1.48 12.64
CA ALA A 227 -0.90 -0.70 13.87
C ALA A 227 -1.20 -1.56 15.12
N PRO A 228 -0.57 -1.24 16.29
CA PRO A 228 -0.68 -2.06 17.50
C PRO A 228 -2.12 -2.29 17.95
N GLU A 229 -3.00 -1.32 17.82
CA GLU A 229 -4.42 -1.42 18.20
C GLU A 229 -5.13 -2.53 17.42
N LEU A 230 -4.71 -2.82 16.18
CA LEU A 230 -5.31 -3.87 15.35
C LEU A 230 -4.84 -5.28 15.76
N LEU A 231 -3.66 -5.38 16.33
CA LEU A 231 -3.08 -6.64 16.78
C LEU A 231 -3.50 -7.00 18.22
N MET A 232 -3.53 -6.00 19.11
CA MET A 232 -3.71 -6.18 20.56
C MET A 232 -5.07 -5.75 21.08
N GLY A 233 -5.84 -4.97 20.32
CA GLY A 233 -7.17 -4.52 20.73
C GLY A 233 -8.16 -5.68 20.89
N GLU A 234 -9.21 -5.47 21.67
CA GLU A 234 -10.35 -6.37 21.84
C GLU A 234 -11.64 -5.66 21.46
N GLY A 235 -12.58 -6.37 20.83
CA GLY A 235 -13.87 -5.79 20.41
C GLY A 235 -13.67 -4.55 19.53
N ASP A 236 -14.36 -3.47 19.85
CA ASP A 236 -14.31 -2.21 19.08
C ASP A 236 -12.93 -1.53 19.10
N ALA A 237 -12.07 -1.84 20.08
CA ALA A 237 -10.70 -1.32 20.14
C ALA A 237 -9.78 -1.91 19.04
N ARG A 238 -10.19 -3.00 18.36
CA ARG A 238 -9.49 -3.56 17.19
C ARG A 238 -9.93 -2.93 15.87
N ARG A 239 -10.67 -1.85 15.89
CA ARG A 239 -11.16 -1.18 14.69
C ARG A 239 -10.04 -0.41 14.02
N ALA A 240 -9.82 -0.66 12.73
CA ALA A 240 -8.97 0.18 11.92
C ALA A 240 -9.62 1.56 11.71
N GLN A 241 -8.77 2.59 11.69
CA GLN A 241 -9.17 3.98 11.55
C GLN A 241 -8.14 4.72 10.68
N PRO A 242 -8.42 5.92 10.18
CA PRO A 242 -7.49 6.64 9.30
C PRO A 242 -6.07 6.80 9.87
N ALA A 243 -5.93 6.93 11.20
CA ALA A 243 -4.65 6.98 11.89
C ALA A 243 -3.89 5.62 11.87
N SER A 244 -4.57 4.48 11.67
CA SER A 244 -3.91 3.18 11.54
C SER A 244 -3.08 3.10 10.25
N ASP A 245 -3.54 3.72 9.17
CA ASP A 245 -2.80 3.81 7.90
C ASP A 245 -1.58 4.73 8.02
N VAL A 246 -1.65 5.77 8.85
CA VAL A 246 -0.50 6.64 9.15
C VAL A 246 0.61 5.84 9.83
N PHE A 247 0.26 4.96 10.76
CA PHE A 247 1.22 4.04 11.38
C PHE A 247 1.89 3.14 10.34
N SER A 248 1.11 2.52 9.45
CA SER A 248 1.65 1.66 8.39
C SER A 248 2.64 2.38 7.48
N LEU A 249 2.35 3.64 7.11
CA LEU A 249 3.28 4.48 6.34
C LEU A 249 4.48 4.94 7.18
N GLY A 250 4.36 5.09 8.49
CA GLY A 250 5.48 5.32 9.41
C GLY A 250 6.47 4.14 9.43
N VAL A 251 5.94 2.90 9.47
CA VAL A 251 6.75 1.68 9.34
C VAL A 251 7.46 1.64 7.99
N LEU A 252 6.73 1.90 6.90
CA LEU A 252 7.27 1.95 5.55
C LEU A 252 8.36 3.04 5.41
N ALA A 253 8.18 4.21 6.01
CA ALA A 253 9.16 5.29 5.99
C ALA A 253 10.49 4.86 6.64
N HIS A 254 10.43 4.20 7.80
CA HIS A 254 11.63 3.65 8.44
C HIS A 254 12.28 2.58 7.58
N GLU A 255 11.51 1.62 7.07
CA GLU A 255 12.02 0.57 6.20
C GLU A 255 12.72 1.13 4.96
N ALA A 256 12.13 2.14 4.32
CA ALA A 256 12.71 2.79 3.14
C ALA A 256 14.02 3.54 3.44
N LEU A 257 14.18 4.07 4.65
CA LEU A 257 15.36 4.86 5.05
C LEU A 257 16.46 4.00 5.70
N CYS A 258 16.08 2.93 6.40
CA CYS A 258 17.01 2.10 7.21
C CYS A 258 17.14 0.66 6.69
N GLY A 259 16.29 0.22 5.76
CA GLY A 259 16.28 -1.16 5.25
C GLY A 259 15.73 -2.20 6.24
N SER A 260 15.13 -1.76 7.33
CA SER A 260 14.55 -2.62 8.38
C SER A 260 13.27 -2.05 8.94
N LEU A 261 12.44 -2.90 9.55
CA LEU A 261 11.24 -2.44 10.26
C LEU A 261 11.62 -1.76 11.60
N PRO A 262 10.83 -0.79 12.10
CA PRO A 262 11.14 0.00 13.30
C PRO A 262 10.81 -0.74 14.60
N TYR A 263 11.30 -1.96 14.79
CA TYR A 263 10.97 -2.77 15.96
C TYR A 263 12.22 -3.24 16.71
N LEU A 264 12.06 -3.50 18.01
CA LEU A 264 13.10 -4.07 18.84
C LEU A 264 13.61 -5.42 18.28
N ALA A 265 14.83 -5.75 18.62
CA ALA A 265 15.42 -7.05 18.29
C ALA A 265 14.51 -8.20 18.78
N GLY A 266 14.29 -9.19 17.93
CA GLY A 266 13.39 -10.31 18.19
C GLY A 266 11.95 -10.11 17.67
N ALA A 267 11.66 -8.98 17.03
CA ALA A 267 10.42 -8.82 16.29
C ALA A 267 10.27 -9.88 15.19
N PRO A 268 9.05 -10.38 14.94
CA PRO A 268 8.81 -11.29 13.82
C PRO A 268 9.11 -10.66 12.47
N GLU A 269 9.29 -11.47 11.44
CA GLU A 269 9.34 -10.96 10.05
C GLU A 269 8.00 -10.34 9.63
N ALA A 270 8.02 -9.39 8.69
CA ALA A 270 6.84 -8.66 8.25
C ALA A 270 5.66 -9.56 7.85
N GLY A 271 5.94 -10.68 7.20
CA GLY A 271 4.96 -11.67 6.75
C GLY A 271 4.58 -12.74 7.79
N ALA A 272 5.15 -12.70 9.01
CA ALA A 272 4.79 -13.65 10.06
C ALA A 272 3.31 -13.53 10.46
N CYS A 273 2.74 -14.60 11.03
CA CYS A 273 1.34 -14.61 11.41
C CYS A 273 1.01 -13.54 12.47
N GLY A 274 -0.22 -13.03 12.45
CA GLY A 274 -0.66 -11.97 13.37
C GLY A 274 -0.51 -12.33 14.85
N ASN A 275 -0.63 -13.60 15.21
CA ASN A 275 -0.41 -14.05 16.60
C ASN A 275 1.03 -13.86 17.06
N ALA A 276 2.03 -14.15 16.21
CA ALA A 276 3.44 -13.92 16.56
C ALA A 276 3.71 -12.43 16.82
N TRP A 277 3.13 -11.55 16.03
CA TRP A 277 3.22 -10.11 16.24
C TRP A 277 2.48 -9.67 17.51
N LYS A 278 1.28 -10.22 17.76
CA LYS A 278 0.54 -9.97 19.01
C LYS A 278 1.38 -10.35 20.22
N ASP A 279 1.94 -11.57 20.24
CA ASP A 279 2.76 -12.07 21.34
C ASP A 279 4.00 -11.19 21.58
N PHE A 280 4.62 -10.70 20.48
CA PHE A 280 5.76 -9.78 20.56
C PHE A 280 5.37 -8.45 21.22
N PHE A 281 4.28 -7.80 20.78
CA PHE A 281 3.81 -6.55 21.38
C PHE A 281 3.39 -6.73 22.84
N GLU A 282 2.72 -7.83 23.18
CA GLU A 282 2.33 -8.14 24.56
C GLU A 282 3.54 -8.38 25.46
N ALA A 283 4.59 -9.04 24.97
CA ALA A 283 5.83 -9.23 25.69
C ALA A 283 6.53 -7.89 25.98
N CYS A 284 6.64 -7.00 24.98
CA CYS A 284 7.21 -5.67 25.16
C CYS A 284 6.40 -4.85 26.20
N ARG A 285 5.08 -4.85 26.10
CA ARG A 285 4.20 -4.17 27.05
C ARG A 285 4.36 -4.71 28.46
N SER A 286 4.42 -6.02 28.63
CA SER A 286 4.61 -6.68 29.92
C SER A 286 5.97 -6.35 30.55
N ALA A 287 6.98 -6.14 29.73
CA ALA A 287 8.32 -5.71 30.15
C ALA A 287 8.40 -4.19 30.43
N GLY A 288 7.35 -3.44 30.16
CA GLY A 288 7.34 -1.96 30.30
C GLY A 288 8.23 -1.25 29.27
N THR A 289 8.46 -1.88 28.10
CA THR A 289 9.27 -1.33 27.01
C THR A 289 8.41 -1.06 25.78
N SER A 290 8.77 -0.02 24.98
CA SER A 290 8.15 0.16 23.67
C SER A 290 8.56 -0.97 22.73
N ALA A 291 7.64 -1.46 21.91
CA ALA A 291 7.97 -2.36 20.80
C ALA A 291 8.66 -1.62 19.64
N ILE A 292 8.47 -0.30 19.57
CA ILE A 292 9.01 0.57 18.51
C ILE A 292 10.45 0.96 18.84
N ALA A 293 11.34 0.74 17.88
CA ALA A 293 12.75 1.10 17.93
C ALA A 293 13.16 1.75 16.60
N VAL A 294 13.04 3.05 16.50
CA VAL A 294 13.49 3.83 15.34
C VAL A 294 15.02 3.97 15.42
N ASP A 295 15.70 3.76 14.30
CA ASP A 295 17.15 3.80 14.18
C ASP A 295 17.73 5.12 14.73
N GLU A 296 18.69 5.01 15.66
CA GLU A 296 19.34 6.14 16.31
C GLU A 296 20.35 6.85 15.39
N GLU A 297 20.78 6.21 14.30
CA GLU A 297 21.65 6.84 13.30
C GLU A 297 20.91 7.82 12.36
N LEU A 298 19.57 7.78 12.34
CA LEU A 298 18.78 8.78 11.62
C LEU A 298 18.94 10.17 12.23
N PRO A 299 18.94 11.23 11.41
CA PRO A 299 18.86 12.61 11.91
C PRO A 299 17.66 12.80 12.85
N ASP A 300 17.88 13.55 13.95
CA ASP A 300 16.88 13.73 15.02
C ASP A 300 15.52 14.25 14.51
N ASP A 301 15.52 15.13 13.52
CA ASP A 301 14.30 15.66 12.92
C ASP A 301 13.55 14.62 12.08
N VAL A 302 14.25 13.74 11.37
CA VAL A 302 13.67 12.62 10.62
C VAL A 302 13.14 11.56 11.57
N ARG A 303 13.92 11.22 12.60
CA ARG A 303 13.51 10.27 13.65
C ARG A 303 12.23 10.76 14.36
N SER A 304 12.17 12.05 14.69
CA SER A 304 10.98 12.66 15.31
C SER A 304 9.75 12.57 14.40
N ALA A 305 9.89 12.80 13.10
CA ALA A 305 8.79 12.71 12.15
C ALA A 305 8.26 11.26 12.02
N ILE A 306 9.16 10.26 12.01
CA ILE A 306 8.77 8.84 12.00
C ILE A 306 8.06 8.48 13.31
N LEU A 307 8.60 8.86 14.47
CA LEU A 307 7.99 8.57 15.78
C LEU A 307 6.60 9.21 15.92
N ALA A 308 6.37 10.40 15.34
CA ALA A 308 5.04 11.02 15.31
C ALA A 308 4.01 10.21 14.51
N CYS A 309 4.44 9.41 13.52
CA CYS A 309 3.56 8.48 12.82
C CYS A 309 3.34 7.19 13.61
N LEU A 310 4.35 6.74 14.39
CA LEU A 310 4.39 5.46 15.09
C LEU A 310 3.89 5.54 16.55
N ALA A 311 3.27 6.63 16.97
CA ALA A 311 2.71 6.75 18.32
C ALA A 311 1.77 5.55 18.63
N GLU A 312 1.89 4.98 19.82
CA GLU A 312 1.06 3.83 20.23
C GLU A 312 -0.42 4.22 20.28
N ASP A 313 -0.72 5.40 20.86
CA ASP A 313 -2.07 5.96 20.83
C ASP A 313 -2.38 6.53 19.43
N PRO A 314 -3.39 6.00 18.73
CA PRO A 314 -3.79 6.53 17.42
C PRO A 314 -4.13 8.03 17.42
N ALA A 315 -4.67 8.55 18.53
CA ALA A 315 -5.02 9.97 18.66
C ALA A 315 -3.79 10.89 18.79
N ALA A 316 -2.63 10.34 19.15
CA ALA A 316 -1.36 11.06 19.23
C ALA A 316 -0.59 11.06 17.91
N ARG A 317 -1.02 10.30 16.90
CA ARG A 317 -0.37 10.26 15.59
C ARG A 317 -0.62 11.54 14.81
N THR A 318 0.38 11.93 14.02
CA THR A 318 0.22 13.03 13.06
C THR A 318 -0.83 12.70 12.00
N LEU A 319 -1.39 13.72 11.35
CA LEU A 319 -2.26 13.50 10.18
C LEU A 319 -1.42 13.18 8.94
N ALA A 320 -1.98 12.41 7.99
CA ALA A 320 -1.29 12.08 6.74
C ALA A 320 -0.84 13.33 5.97
N SER A 321 -1.67 14.38 5.93
CA SER A 321 -1.33 15.66 5.29
C SER A 321 -0.17 16.38 5.97
N GLN A 322 -0.11 16.34 7.29
CA GLN A 322 0.99 16.93 8.07
C GLN A 322 2.28 16.14 7.87
N ALA A 323 2.21 14.80 7.87
CA ALA A 323 3.36 13.96 7.59
C ALA A 323 3.90 14.19 6.18
N ALA A 324 3.04 14.30 5.17
CA ALA A 324 3.45 14.61 3.79
C ALA A 324 4.27 15.90 3.72
N VAL A 325 3.79 16.97 4.35
CA VAL A 325 4.51 18.27 4.41
C VAL A 325 5.82 18.13 5.17
N ALA A 326 5.82 17.45 6.31
CA ALA A 326 7.02 17.28 7.13
C ALA A 326 8.13 16.53 6.38
N PHE A 327 7.81 15.43 5.69
CA PHE A 327 8.79 14.68 4.90
C PHE A 327 9.25 15.44 3.65
N ASP A 328 8.41 16.26 3.00
CA ASP A 328 8.85 17.15 1.91
C ASP A 328 9.85 18.20 2.41
N ASP A 329 9.54 18.87 3.53
CA ASP A 329 10.42 19.84 4.14
C ASP A 329 11.76 19.22 4.59
N LEU A 330 11.74 18.01 5.14
CA LEU A 330 12.93 17.25 5.48
C LEU A 330 13.76 16.95 4.23
N ALA A 331 13.15 16.45 3.17
CA ALA A 331 13.82 16.17 1.91
C ALA A 331 14.56 17.41 1.39
N ARG A 332 13.88 18.55 1.33
CA ARG A 332 14.46 19.83 0.86
C ARG A 332 15.59 20.34 1.75
N ARG A 333 15.51 20.16 3.06
CA ARG A 333 16.58 20.53 4.00
C ARG A 333 17.82 19.67 3.78
N HIS A 334 17.66 18.36 3.61
CA HIS A 334 18.77 17.43 3.41
C HIS A 334 19.47 17.58 2.06
N VAL A 335 18.78 18.07 1.02
CA VAL A 335 19.45 18.48 -0.23
C VAL A 335 20.36 19.69 -0.01
N ARG A 336 19.90 20.70 0.71
CA ARG A 336 20.65 21.94 0.95
C ARG A 336 21.88 21.74 1.83
N LEU A 337 21.85 20.79 2.75
CA LEU A 337 22.96 20.46 3.64
C LEU A 337 24.08 19.66 2.95
N LYS A 338 23.87 19.18 1.73
CA LYS A 338 24.87 18.38 0.98
C LYS A 338 26.15 19.17 0.62
N GLY A 339 26.21 20.50 0.80
CA GLY A 339 27.43 21.31 0.71
C GLY A 339 28.42 21.11 1.86
N ASP A 340 27.96 20.60 3.01
CA ASP A 340 28.76 20.50 4.26
C ASP A 340 28.90 19.06 4.80
N PHE A 341 28.23 18.07 4.23
CA PHE A 341 28.28 16.69 4.71
C PHE A 341 29.32 15.86 3.94
N VAL A 342 30.50 15.71 4.55
CA VAL A 342 31.49 14.70 4.19
C VAL A 342 31.04 13.36 4.82
N GLY A 343 30.30 12.58 4.07
CA GLY A 343 29.87 11.25 4.47
C GLY A 343 28.76 10.75 3.55
N ASP A 344 29.12 10.36 2.32
CA ASP A 344 28.23 9.61 1.42
C ASP A 344 27.97 8.21 2.05
N ARG A 345 27.07 8.12 3.02
CA ARG A 345 26.39 6.86 3.31
C ARG A 345 25.13 6.84 2.44
N HIS A 346 25.16 6.04 1.39
CA HIS A 346 23.94 5.62 0.72
C HIS A 346 23.11 4.84 1.74
N VAL A 347 22.01 5.38 2.18
CA VAL A 347 21.14 4.79 3.21
C VAL A 347 20.67 3.38 2.82
N MET A 348 20.71 3.05 1.53
CA MET A 348 20.38 1.73 1.00
C MET A 348 21.61 0.82 0.77
N ASP A 349 22.83 1.25 1.14
CA ASP A 349 24.05 0.40 1.05
C ASP A 349 24.20 -0.56 2.25
N VAL A 350 23.33 -0.49 3.26
CA VAL A 350 23.39 -1.30 4.48
C VAL A 350 22.32 -2.38 4.52
N VAL A 351 21.84 -2.85 3.37
CA VAL A 351 21.00 -4.05 3.37
C VAL A 351 21.89 -5.28 3.25
N THR A 352 22.21 -5.88 4.40
CA THR A 352 22.62 -7.29 4.43
C THR A 352 21.55 -8.09 3.69
N PRO A 353 21.89 -8.94 2.70
CA PRO A 353 20.89 -9.66 1.95
C PRO A 353 20.06 -10.52 2.91
N VAL A 354 18.83 -10.12 3.16
CA VAL A 354 17.84 -11.01 3.75
C VAL A 354 17.58 -12.07 2.70
N THR A 355 18.03 -13.28 2.95
CA THR A 355 17.76 -14.44 2.12
C THR A 355 16.24 -14.62 2.06
N LEU A 356 15.64 -14.19 0.96
CA LEU A 356 14.24 -14.49 0.64
C LEU A 356 14.20 -15.98 0.25
N LEU A 357 13.66 -16.83 1.14
CA LEU A 357 13.14 -18.15 0.83
C LEU A 357 11.67 -18.04 0.42
#